data_08856cd600f716afc2dea4550ac4d50d
#
_entry.id   08856cd600f716afc2dea4550ac4d50d
#
_cell.length_a   1.000
_cell.length_b   1.000
_cell.length_c   1.000
_cell.angle_alpha   90.00
_cell.angle_beta   90.00
_cell.angle_gamma   90.00
#
_symmetry.space_group_name_H-M   'P 1'
#
loop_
_entity.id
_entity.type
_entity.pdbx_description
1 polymer ?
#
loop_
_entity_poly.entity_id
_entity_poly.type
_entity_poly.pdbx_seq_one_letter_code
_entity_poly.pdbx_strand_id
1 'polypeptide(L)'
;IDYAMAHGVNYYDTAWPYHRGVSESVVGKALQQYPRESFYLADKMPTYLLPTREQAREIFEKQLEKCKVEYFDYYLLHAIRFVEDYQTVYEKNGVLDYLLEQKKQGRIRNLGWSFYGNTETLEYLLSRDVQWDFAMVQLNYHDMLHEYKIAPHQARFIPKDPAPTQWMFEKMQQSGLPLIVMEPLLGGRLARLNKKALAVLQTERPQASAASWAFRYV
;
A
#
# COMPACT_ATOMS: atom_id res chain seq x y z
N ILE A 1 -11.28 -14.94 1.60
CA ILE A 1 -10.74 -14.64 2.93
C ILE A 1 -10.56 -15.94 3.71
N ASP A 2 -11.57 -16.77 3.92
CA ASP A 2 -11.53 -17.98 4.74
C ASP A 2 -10.42 -18.95 4.34
N TYR A 3 -10.27 -19.22 3.05
CA TYR A 3 -9.17 -20.04 2.53
C TYR A 3 -7.79 -19.43 2.84
N ALA A 4 -7.64 -18.11 2.67
CA ALA A 4 -6.39 -17.41 2.96
C ALA A 4 -6.06 -17.47 4.46
N MET A 5 -7.04 -17.21 5.31
CA MET A 5 -6.90 -17.28 6.77
C MET A 5 -6.48 -18.69 7.23
N ALA A 6 -7.14 -19.73 6.71
CA ALA A 6 -6.81 -21.13 7.01
C ALA A 6 -5.39 -21.54 6.56
N HIS A 7 -4.77 -20.79 5.66
CA HIS A 7 -3.40 -21.00 5.17
C HIS A 7 -2.39 -19.97 5.69
N GLY A 8 -2.71 -19.29 6.79
CA GLY A 8 -1.78 -18.42 7.52
C GLY A 8 -1.65 -16.99 6.98
N VAL A 9 -2.50 -16.57 6.02
CA VAL A 9 -2.57 -15.17 5.61
C VAL A 9 -3.34 -14.40 6.66
N ASN A 10 -2.69 -13.44 7.30
CA ASN A 10 -3.27 -12.65 8.39
C ASN A 10 -3.21 -11.14 8.18
N TYR A 11 -2.73 -10.65 7.03
CA TYR A 11 -2.74 -9.24 6.67
C TYR A 11 -3.75 -9.00 5.55
N TYR A 12 -4.70 -8.11 5.79
CA TYR A 12 -5.77 -7.75 4.86
C TYR A 12 -5.73 -6.26 4.57
N ASP A 13 -5.70 -5.92 3.29
CA ASP A 13 -5.58 -4.56 2.81
C ASP A 13 -6.84 -4.14 2.04
N THR A 14 -7.38 -2.98 2.40
CA THR A 14 -8.51 -2.36 1.72
C THR A 14 -8.27 -0.88 1.49
N ALA A 15 -9.17 -0.20 0.81
CA ALA A 15 -9.17 1.24 0.67
C ALA A 15 -10.54 1.75 0.21
N TRP A 16 -10.81 3.02 0.48
CA TRP A 16 -12.03 3.74 0.11
C TRP A 16 -12.53 3.50 -1.32
N PRO A 17 -11.69 3.57 -2.40
CA PRO A 17 -12.17 3.41 -3.76
C PRO A 17 -12.24 1.96 -4.23
N TYR A 18 -11.73 1.00 -3.45
CA TYR A 18 -11.59 -0.37 -3.95
C TYR A 18 -12.93 -1.01 -4.24
N HIS A 19 -13.01 -1.67 -5.40
CA HIS A 19 -14.23 -2.32 -5.89
C HIS A 19 -15.43 -1.37 -5.88
N ARG A 20 -15.23 -0.12 -6.33
CA ARG A 20 -16.26 0.94 -6.37
C ARG A 20 -16.82 1.29 -4.98
N GLY A 21 -15.98 1.25 -3.94
CA GLY A 21 -16.32 1.64 -2.58
C GLY A 21 -16.98 0.56 -1.72
N VAL A 22 -17.06 -0.70 -2.22
CA VAL A 22 -17.67 -1.81 -1.45
C VAL A 22 -16.66 -2.69 -0.71
N SER A 23 -15.36 -2.56 -1.03
CA SER A 23 -14.31 -3.44 -0.50
C SER A 23 -14.25 -3.44 1.03
N GLU A 24 -14.29 -2.28 1.66
CA GLU A 24 -14.25 -2.13 3.13
C GLU A 24 -15.37 -2.93 3.80
N SER A 25 -16.61 -2.81 3.30
CA SER A 25 -17.76 -3.52 3.84
C SER A 25 -17.69 -5.03 3.63
N VAL A 26 -17.14 -5.48 2.50
CA VAL A 26 -16.96 -6.92 2.21
C VAL A 26 -15.88 -7.50 3.12
N VAL A 27 -14.74 -6.83 3.25
CA VAL A 27 -13.65 -7.24 4.13
C VAL A 27 -14.11 -7.25 5.58
N GLY A 28 -14.75 -6.16 6.05
CA GLY A 28 -15.28 -6.06 7.41
C GLY A 28 -16.27 -7.18 7.75
N LYS A 29 -17.23 -7.46 6.85
CA LYS A 29 -18.18 -8.56 7.04
C LYS A 29 -17.48 -9.93 7.13
N ALA A 30 -16.50 -10.17 6.27
CA ALA A 30 -15.82 -11.45 6.22
C ALA A 30 -14.90 -11.67 7.44
N LEU A 31 -14.25 -10.62 7.93
CA LEU A 31 -13.33 -10.72 9.07
C LEU A 31 -14.03 -10.79 10.44
N GLN A 32 -15.32 -10.40 10.53
CA GLN A 32 -16.07 -10.47 11.80
C GLN A 32 -16.22 -11.87 12.40
N GLN A 33 -16.06 -12.92 11.61
CA GLN A 33 -16.13 -14.30 12.10
C GLN A 33 -14.84 -14.78 12.77
N TYR A 34 -13.78 -13.96 12.74
CA TYR A 34 -12.47 -14.27 13.32
C TYR A 34 -12.17 -13.36 14.52
N PRO A 35 -11.44 -13.85 15.53
CA PRO A 35 -10.96 -13.00 16.62
C PRO A 35 -10.17 -11.81 16.07
N ARG A 36 -10.41 -10.60 16.60
CA ARG A 36 -9.80 -9.36 16.09
C ARG A 36 -8.26 -9.40 16.10
N GLU A 37 -7.69 -10.06 17.07
CA GLU A 37 -6.26 -10.25 17.26
C GLU A 37 -5.62 -11.27 16.29
N SER A 38 -6.42 -12.02 15.55
CA SER A 38 -5.94 -13.03 14.61
C SER A 38 -5.55 -12.47 13.24
N PHE A 39 -5.83 -11.19 12.98
CA PHE A 39 -5.51 -10.55 11.72
C PHE A 39 -5.07 -9.10 11.89
N TYR A 40 -4.34 -8.62 10.91
CA TYR A 40 -3.99 -7.22 10.70
C TYR A 40 -4.85 -6.64 9.59
N LEU A 41 -5.44 -5.48 9.84
CA LEU A 41 -6.26 -4.78 8.85
C LEU A 41 -5.62 -3.43 8.50
N ALA A 42 -5.46 -3.20 7.19
CA ALA A 42 -4.98 -1.95 6.64
C ALA A 42 -6.08 -1.22 5.88
N ASP A 43 -6.19 0.09 6.10
CA ASP A 43 -7.02 0.99 5.30
C ASP A 43 -6.29 2.30 4.99
N LYS A 44 -6.86 3.17 4.15
CA LYS A 44 -6.11 4.28 3.59
C LYS A 44 -6.95 5.55 3.48
N MET A 45 -6.37 6.69 3.88
CA MET A 45 -6.96 8.02 3.66
C MET A 45 -6.89 8.40 2.18
N PRO A 46 -8.01 8.64 1.51
CA PRO A 46 -8.04 8.90 0.06
C PRO A 46 -7.52 10.30 -0.29
N THR A 47 -6.20 10.45 -0.45
CA THR A 47 -5.52 11.71 -0.80
C THR A 47 -6.12 12.41 -2.01
N TYR A 48 -6.52 11.65 -3.01
CA TYR A 48 -7.07 12.17 -4.28
C TYR A 48 -8.41 12.91 -4.15
N LEU A 49 -9.09 12.80 -3.01
CA LEU A 49 -10.28 13.60 -2.68
C LEU A 49 -9.92 14.98 -2.12
N LEU A 50 -8.64 15.22 -1.83
CA LEU A 50 -8.12 16.44 -1.21
C LEU A 50 -8.91 16.85 0.04
N PRO A 51 -9.15 15.95 1.00
CA PRO A 51 -10.05 16.19 2.10
C PRO A 51 -9.56 17.32 3.01
N THR A 52 -10.52 18.09 3.56
CA THR A 52 -10.26 18.91 4.75
C THR A 52 -10.13 18.01 5.99
N ARG A 53 -9.70 18.58 7.12
CA ARG A 53 -9.61 17.85 8.38
C ARG A 53 -10.98 17.25 8.80
N GLU A 54 -12.07 17.98 8.64
CA GLU A 54 -13.43 17.51 8.94
C GLU A 54 -13.85 16.37 8.04
N GLN A 55 -13.60 16.49 6.74
CA GLN A 55 -13.89 15.42 5.79
C GLN A 55 -13.03 14.17 6.05
N ALA A 56 -11.75 14.35 6.40
CA ALA A 56 -10.89 13.24 6.78
C ALA A 56 -11.41 12.50 8.02
N ARG A 57 -11.93 13.24 9.00
CA ARG A 57 -12.60 12.65 10.16
C ARG A 57 -13.83 11.84 9.75
N GLU A 58 -14.71 12.39 8.93
CA GLU A 58 -15.90 11.68 8.46
C GLU A 58 -15.55 10.41 7.68
N ILE A 59 -14.52 10.48 6.82
CA ILE A 59 -14.03 9.34 6.04
C ILE A 59 -13.51 8.26 7.00
N PHE A 60 -12.66 8.61 7.95
CA PHE A 60 -12.07 7.67 8.89
C PHE A 60 -13.13 6.95 9.74
N GLU A 61 -14.13 7.68 10.27
CA GLU A 61 -15.23 7.09 11.02
C GLU A 61 -16.05 6.10 10.16
N LYS A 62 -16.36 6.48 8.91
CA LYS A 62 -17.06 5.61 7.96
C LYS A 62 -16.24 4.37 7.59
N GLN A 63 -14.92 4.47 7.52
CA GLN A 63 -14.04 3.32 7.26
C GLN A 63 -14.08 2.33 8.43
N LEU A 64 -13.99 2.81 9.66
CA LEU A 64 -14.15 1.95 10.86
C LEU A 64 -15.52 1.26 10.89
N GLU A 65 -16.60 2.01 10.60
CA GLU A 65 -17.96 1.47 10.52
C GLU A 65 -18.09 0.38 9.45
N LYS A 66 -17.63 0.63 8.22
CA LYS A 66 -17.69 -0.32 7.11
C LYS A 66 -16.85 -1.55 7.37
N CYS A 67 -15.64 -1.38 7.90
CA CYS A 67 -14.74 -2.47 8.27
C CYS A 67 -15.19 -3.18 9.55
N LYS A 68 -16.11 -2.58 10.33
CA LYS A 68 -16.65 -3.11 11.59
C LYS A 68 -15.57 -3.37 12.63
N VAL A 69 -14.65 -2.41 12.76
CA VAL A 69 -13.54 -2.44 13.71
C VAL A 69 -13.42 -1.12 14.47
N GLU A 70 -12.78 -1.16 15.63
CA GLU A 70 -12.53 0.03 16.45
C GLU A 70 -11.19 0.70 16.15
N TYR A 71 -10.28 -0.03 15.49
CA TYR A 71 -8.95 0.45 15.11
C TYR A 71 -8.43 -0.25 13.86
N PHE A 72 -7.50 0.42 13.16
CA PHE A 72 -6.69 -0.18 12.11
C PHE A 72 -5.29 -0.52 12.64
N ASP A 73 -4.78 -1.69 12.24
CA ASP A 73 -3.40 -2.06 12.55
C ASP A 73 -2.41 -1.26 11.71
N TYR A 74 -2.78 -1.00 10.46
CA TYR A 74 -2.01 -0.18 9.51
C TYR A 74 -2.94 0.84 8.87
N TYR A 75 -2.51 2.08 8.82
CA TYR A 75 -3.25 3.12 8.13
C TYR A 75 -2.33 3.94 7.25
N LEU A 76 -2.74 4.22 6.02
CA LEU A 76 -1.86 4.80 5.03
C LEU A 76 -2.41 6.13 4.48
N LEU A 77 -1.50 7.04 4.19
CA LEU A 77 -1.76 8.11 3.24
C LEU A 77 -1.85 7.44 1.86
N HIS A 78 -3.03 7.48 1.22
CA HIS A 78 -3.29 6.68 0.02
C HIS A 78 -2.69 7.28 -1.22
N ALA A 79 -1.77 6.56 -1.85
CA ALA A 79 -1.25 6.84 -3.18
C ALA A 79 -0.65 8.25 -3.33
N ILE A 80 0.36 8.56 -2.52
CA ILE A 80 1.10 9.81 -2.63
C ILE A 80 1.84 9.83 -3.97
N ARG A 81 1.52 10.84 -4.81
CA ARG A 81 2.00 10.99 -6.18
C ARG A 81 2.76 12.28 -6.40
N PHE A 82 2.27 13.37 -5.82
CA PHE A 82 2.76 14.72 -6.00
C PHE A 82 3.00 15.38 -4.66
N VAL A 83 4.03 16.20 -4.58
CA VAL A 83 4.35 17.00 -3.40
C VAL A 83 3.18 17.92 -3.04
N GLU A 84 2.55 18.51 -4.05
CA GLU A 84 1.45 19.47 -3.89
C GLU A 84 0.21 18.84 -3.22
N ASP A 85 -0.11 17.59 -3.58
CA ASP A 85 -1.22 16.85 -2.96
C ASP A 85 -0.93 16.60 -1.48
N TYR A 86 0.30 16.18 -1.16
CA TYR A 86 0.73 15.98 0.21
C TYR A 86 0.66 17.29 1.01
N GLN A 87 1.25 18.37 0.50
CA GLN A 87 1.22 19.68 1.14
C GLN A 87 -0.19 20.18 1.37
N THR A 88 -1.07 20.01 0.37
CA THR A 88 -2.45 20.48 0.49
C THR A 88 -3.21 19.69 1.54
N VAL A 89 -3.20 18.38 1.48
CA VAL A 89 -4.02 17.52 2.34
C VAL A 89 -3.42 17.42 3.74
N TYR A 90 -2.15 17.07 3.82
CA TYR A 90 -1.56 16.64 5.07
C TYR A 90 -0.95 17.78 5.87
N GLU A 91 -0.47 18.84 5.22
CA GLU A 91 0.07 20.01 5.90
C GLU A 91 -0.99 21.11 6.03
N LYS A 92 -1.48 21.69 4.92
CA LYS A 92 -2.39 22.85 4.96
C LYS A 92 -3.76 22.53 5.53
N ASN A 93 -4.35 21.41 5.12
CA ASN A 93 -5.66 20.98 5.61
C ASN A 93 -5.60 20.32 7.00
N GLY A 94 -4.41 20.06 7.56
CA GLY A 94 -4.22 19.50 8.89
C GLY A 94 -4.68 18.03 9.03
N VAL A 95 -4.74 17.29 7.92
CA VAL A 95 -5.15 15.88 7.95
C VAL A 95 -4.08 15.02 8.63
N LEU A 96 -2.79 15.34 8.46
CA LEU A 96 -1.72 14.61 9.13
C LEU A 96 -1.84 14.71 10.65
N ASP A 97 -2.07 15.90 11.17
CA ASP A 97 -2.26 16.12 12.62
C ASP A 97 -3.42 15.28 13.15
N TYR A 98 -4.53 15.25 12.40
CA TYR A 98 -5.68 14.42 12.74
C TYR A 98 -5.30 12.92 12.80
N LEU A 99 -4.57 12.40 11.81
CA LEU A 99 -4.15 11.00 11.79
C LEU A 99 -3.17 10.66 12.92
N LEU A 100 -2.26 11.56 13.23
CA LEU A 100 -1.35 11.42 14.38
C LEU A 100 -2.10 11.42 15.72
N GLU A 101 -3.16 12.22 15.85
CA GLU A 101 -4.06 12.15 17.00
C GLU A 101 -4.76 10.78 17.10
N GLN A 102 -5.25 10.23 15.97
CA GLN A 102 -5.85 8.87 15.96
C GLN A 102 -4.82 7.81 16.34
N LYS A 103 -3.58 7.96 15.91
CA LYS A 103 -2.47 7.07 16.32
C LYS A 103 -2.22 7.18 17.83
N LYS A 104 -2.14 8.37 18.38
CA LYS A 104 -1.97 8.59 19.82
C LYS A 104 -3.11 8.00 20.65
N GLN A 105 -4.34 8.00 20.12
CA GLN A 105 -5.52 7.40 20.75
C GLN A 105 -5.60 5.87 20.58
N GLY A 106 -4.67 5.25 19.84
CA GLY A 106 -4.65 3.80 19.58
C GLY A 106 -5.64 3.33 18.51
N ARG A 107 -6.32 4.25 17.83
CA ARG A 107 -7.23 3.93 16.70
C ARG A 107 -6.49 3.65 15.39
N ILE A 108 -5.24 4.09 15.29
CA ILE A 108 -4.25 3.69 14.29
C ILE A 108 -3.04 3.14 15.04
N ARG A 109 -2.63 1.90 14.78
CA ARG A 109 -1.45 1.33 15.43
C ARG A 109 -0.16 1.71 14.71
N ASN A 110 -0.17 1.61 13.37
CA ASN A 110 0.97 1.96 12.52
C ASN A 110 0.49 2.91 11.42
N LEU A 111 1.13 4.07 11.31
CA LEU A 111 0.83 5.09 10.28
C LEU A 111 1.95 5.12 9.25
N GLY A 112 1.58 5.01 7.99
CA GLY A 112 2.50 5.03 6.87
C GLY A 112 1.88 5.65 5.61
N TRP A 113 2.47 5.38 4.48
CA TRP A 113 1.99 5.89 3.19
C TRP A 113 2.22 4.87 2.07
N SER A 114 1.41 4.95 1.01
CA SER A 114 1.63 4.22 -0.23
C SER A 114 2.13 5.19 -1.32
N PHE A 115 3.17 4.78 -2.05
CA PHE A 115 3.91 5.64 -2.94
C PHE A 115 3.72 5.29 -4.41
N TYR A 116 3.47 6.34 -5.22
CA TYR A 116 3.35 6.27 -6.68
C TYR A 116 3.97 7.52 -7.33
N GLY A 117 4.85 8.20 -6.62
CA GLY A 117 5.41 9.49 -7.02
C GLY A 117 6.69 9.38 -7.86
N ASN A 118 7.27 10.54 -8.12
CA ASN A 118 8.60 10.69 -8.70
C ASN A 118 9.68 10.82 -7.62
N THR A 119 10.93 11.02 -8.03
CA THR A 119 12.07 11.14 -7.12
C THR A 119 11.91 12.31 -6.14
N GLU A 120 11.46 13.47 -6.62
CA GLU A 120 11.20 14.65 -5.81
C GLU A 120 10.18 14.37 -4.69
N THR A 121 9.09 13.70 -5.03
CA THR A 121 8.04 13.37 -4.06
C THR A 121 8.54 12.42 -2.97
N LEU A 122 9.37 11.43 -3.33
CA LEU A 122 9.93 10.52 -2.33
C LEU A 122 10.91 11.24 -1.40
N GLU A 123 11.81 12.04 -1.96
CA GLU A 123 12.76 12.83 -1.17
C GLU A 123 12.04 13.80 -0.23
N TYR A 124 10.96 14.41 -0.72
CA TYR A 124 10.11 15.27 0.10
C TYR A 124 9.52 14.50 1.29
N LEU A 125 8.90 13.34 1.06
CA LEU A 125 8.32 12.51 2.12
C LEU A 125 9.36 12.10 3.17
N LEU A 126 10.53 11.67 2.72
CA LEU A 126 11.61 11.23 3.60
C LEU A 126 12.27 12.38 4.37
N SER A 127 12.18 13.62 3.87
CA SER A 127 12.71 14.81 4.54
C SER A 127 11.79 15.37 5.64
N ARG A 128 10.56 14.89 5.76
CA ARG A 128 9.62 15.38 6.77
C ARG A 128 9.97 14.84 8.15
N ASP A 129 9.86 15.70 9.15
CA ASP A 129 10.02 15.33 10.57
C ASP A 129 8.74 14.63 11.07
N VAL A 130 8.46 13.46 10.50
CA VAL A 130 7.33 12.60 10.85
C VAL A 130 7.85 11.21 11.12
N GLN A 131 7.55 10.66 12.28
CA GLN A 131 7.87 9.26 12.58
C GLN A 131 6.89 8.33 11.88
N TRP A 132 7.25 7.96 10.65
CA TRP A 132 6.54 6.92 9.90
C TRP A 132 6.88 5.54 10.46
N ASP A 133 5.89 4.66 10.56
CA ASP A 133 6.12 3.29 11.01
C ASP A 133 6.48 2.37 9.83
N PHE A 134 6.01 2.70 8.63
CA PHE A 134 6.25 1.90 7.42
C PHE A 134 5.93 2.69 6.15
N ALA A 135 6.35 2.14 5.02
CA ALA A 135 5.90 2.58 3.70
C ALA A 135 5.42 1.39 2.87
N MET A 136 4.49 1.64 1.95
CA MET A 136 4.03 0.65 0.98
C MET A 136 4.46 1.06 -0.43
N VAL A 137 5.24 0.21 -1.09
CA VAL A 137 5.83 0.49 -2.39
C VAL A 137 5.59 -0.67 -3.36
N GLN A 138 5.51 -0.35 -4.66
CA GLN A 138 5.47 -1.36 -5.69
C GLN A 138 6.86 -1.92 -5.91
N LEU A 139 7.01 -3.25 -5.79
CA LEU A 139 8.28 -3.93 -5.98
C LEU A 139 8.06 -5.34 -6.56
N ASN A 140 8.76 -5.64 -7.63
CA ASN A 140 8.87 -6.96 -8.23
C ASN A 140 10.11 -7.04 -9.12
N TYR A 141 10.57 -8.24 -9.46
CA TYR A 141 11.80 -8.41 -10.26
C TYR A 141 11.69 -7.88 -11.69
N HIS A 142 10.49 -7.74 -12.23
CA HIS A 142 10.33 -7.19 -13.58
C HIS A 142 10.56 -5.67 -13.60
N ASP A 143 9.92 -4.96 -12.67
CA ASP A 143 10.04 -3.49 -12.61
C ASP A 143 11.42 -3.04 -12.13
N MET A 144 12.16 -3.90 -11.40
CA MET A 144 13.56 -3.63 -11.04
C MET A 144 14.50 -3.60 -12.24
N LEU A 145 14.19 -4.38 -13.28
CA LEU A 145 15.04 -4.52 -14.48
C LEU A 145 14.56 -3.68 -15.67
N HIS A 146 13.36 -3.14 -15.57
CA HIS A 146 12.71 -2.46 -16.68
C HIS A 146 12.09 -1.15 -16.18
N GLU A 147 12.16 -0.11 -16.99
CA GLU A 147 11.44 1.12 -16.70
C GLU A 147 9.94 0.85 -16.52
N TYR A 148 9.38 1.39 -15.43
CA TYR A 148 7.95 1.30 -15.16
C TYR A 148 7.16 1.96 -16.31
N LYS A 149 6.40 1.16 -17.05
CA LYS A 149 5.53 1.66 -18.12
C LYS A 149 4.14 1.93 -17.57
N ILE A 150 3.81 3.20 -17.46
CA ILE A 150 2.47 3.65 -17.07
C ILE A 150 1.46 3.21 -18.12
N ALA A 151 0.46 2.45 -17.73
CA ALA A 151 -0.64 2.13 -18.64
C ALA A 151 -1.42 3.41 -19.00
N PRO A 152 -1.92 3.56 -20.25
CA PRO A 152 -2.56 4.79 -20.71
C PRO A 152 -3.72 5.27 -19.80
N HIS A 153 -4.47 4.37 -19.21
CA HIS A 153 -5.56 4.72 -18.29
C HIS A 153 -5.07 5.23 -16.92
N GLN A 154 -3.81 4.97 -16.56
CA GLN A 154 -3.17 5.42 -15.33
C GLN A 154 -2.40 6.73 -15.52
N ALA A 155 -2.07 7.12 -16.76
CA ALA A 155 -1.21 8.26 -17.06
C ALA A 155 -1.68 9.60 -16.47
N ARG A 156 -2.98 9.74 -16.20
CA ARG A 156 -3.55 10.93 -15.52
C ARG A 156 -3.37 10.93 -14.00
N PHE A 157 -2.97 9.79 -13.43
CA PHE A 157 -2.91 9.59 -11.97
C PHE A 157 -1.49 9.33 -11.47
N ILE A 158 -0.52 9.17 -12.35
CA ILE A 158 0.89 8.89 -12.03
C ILE A 158 1.74 9.98 -12.67
N PRO A 159 2.80 10.48 -12.01
CA PRO A 159 3.73 11.42 -12.62
C PRO A 159 4.25 10.94 -13.98
N LYS A 160 4.55 11.87 -14.88
CA LYS A 160 5.11 11.53 -16.21
C LYS A 160 6.46 10.83 -16.12
N ASP A 161 7.18 11.11 -15.05
CA ASP A 161 8.52 10.65 -14.72
C ASP A 161 8.51 9.94 -13.34
N PRO A 162 7.86 8.77 -13.19
CA PRO A 162 7.83 8.06 -11.93
C PRO A 162 9.25 7.70 -11.48
N ALA A 163 9.44 7.61 -10.15
CA ALA A 163 10.74 7.21 -9.61
C ALA A 163 11.14 5.82 -10.13
N PRO A 164 12.38 5.65 -10.64
CA PRO A 164 12.87 4.33 -11.03
C PRO A 164 12.82 3.36 -9.84
N THR A 165 12.32 2.14 -10.07
CA THR A 165 12.08 1.17 -8.99
C THR A 165 13.36 0.86 -8.20
N GLN A 166 14.49 0.66 -8.89
CA GLN A 166 15.77 0.41 -8.24
C GLN A 166 16.20 1.59 -7.36
N TRP A 167 16.14 2.82 -7.87
CA TRP A 167 16.48 4.02 -7.12
C TRP A 167 15.58 4.20 -5.88
N MET A 168 14.27 3.99 -6.05
CA MET A 168 13.31 4.05 -4.96
C MET A 168 13.66 3.01 -3.88
N PHE A 169 13.94 1.77 -4.25
CA PHE A 169 14.31 0.71 -3.33
C PHE A 169 15.58 1.05 -2.54
N GLU A 170 16.64 1.55 -3.22
CA GLU A 170 17.88 1.98 -2.58
C GLU A 170 17.64 3.12 -1.57
N LYS A 171 16.83 4.11 -1.92
CA LYS A 171 16.44 5.20 -1.00
C LYS A 171 15.67 4.69 0.21
N MET A 172 14.74 3.77 0.01
CA MET A 172 13.97 3.17 1.10
C MET A 172 14.87 2.34 2.02
N GLN A 173 15.82 1.58 1.50
CA GLN A 173 16.80 0.86 2.32
C GLN A 173 17.66 1.83 3.17
N GLN A 174 18.11 2.93 2.57
CA GLN A 174 18.89 3.96 3.29
C GLN A 174 18.08 4.64 4.41
N SER A 175 16.79 4.80 4.24
CA SER A 175 15.92 5.40 5.25
C SER A 175 15.69 4.52 6.47
N GLY A 176 15.92 3.22 6.36
CA GLY A 176 15.63 2.23 7.41
C GLY A 176 14.12 2.02 7.69
N LEU A 177 13.24 2.61 6.88
CA LEU A 177 11.80 2.50 7.07
C LEU A 177 11.31 1.11 6.64
N PRO A 178 10.56 0.37 7.47
CA PRO A 178 9.96 -0.90 7.11
C PRO A 178 9.10 -0.81 5.86
N LEU A 179 9.19 -1.81 4.98
CA LEU A 179 8.44 -1.84 3.72
C LEU A 179 7.37 -2.92 3.72
N ILE A 180 6.19 -2.53 3.23
CA ILE A 180 5.17 -3.45 2.75
C ILE A 180 5.21 -3.40 1.22
N VAL A 181 5.33 -4.56 0.60
CA VAL A 181 5.42 -4.65 -0.87
C VAL A 181 4.04 -4.84 -1.47
N MET A 182 3.66 -3.98 -2.41
CA MET A 182 2.51 -4.17 -3.28
C MET A 182 2.95 -4.60 -4.68
N GLU A 183 2.05 -5.23 -5.44
CA GLU A 183 2.30 -5.73 -6.80
C GLU A 183 3.48 -6.74 -6.93
N PRO A 184 3.74 -7.62 -5.95
CA PRO A 184 4.83 -8.59 -6.06
C PRO A 184 4.67 -9.55 -7.24
N LEU A 185 3.41 -9.77 -7.67
CA LEU A 185 3.06 -10.61 -8.82
C LEU A 185 2.70 -9.81 -10.08
N LEU A 186 2.84 -8.49 -10.06
CA LEU A 186 2.51 -7.60 -11.20
C LEU A 186 1.10 -7.89 -11.77
N GLY A 187 0.07 -7.80 -10.92
CA GLY A 187 -1.30 -8.14 -11.27
C GLY A 187 -1.51 -9.61 -11.68
N GLY A 188 -0.67 -10.51 -11.19
CA GLY A 188 -0.70 -11.94 -11.51
C GLY A 188 0.09 -12.35 -12.76
N ARG A 189 0.70 -11.39 -13.48
CA ARG A 189 1.51 -11.68 -14.69
C ARG A 189 2.73 -12.54 -14.35
N LEU A 190 3.38 -12.28 -13.23
CA LEU A 190 4.56 -13.02 -12.79
C LEU A 190 4.24 -14.43 -12.23
N ALA A 191 2.98 -14.72 -11.97
CA ALA A 191 2.52 -16.07 -11.64
C ALA A 191 2.28 -16.95 -12.89
N ARG A 192 2.23 -16.33 -14.09
CA ARG A 192 1.91 -17.01 -15.37
C ARG A 192 2.99 -16.73 -16.42
N LEU A 193 4.20 -17.15 -16.12
CA LEU A 193 5.33 -17.00 -17.03
C LEU A 193 5.20 -17.92 -18.26
N ASN A 194 5.79 -17.49 -19.38
CA ASN A 194 5.94 -18.35 -20.55
C ASN A 194 6.85 -19.56 -20.26
N LYS A 195 6.76 -20.60 -21.08
CA LYS A 195 7.49 -21.86 -20.87
C LYS A 195 9.01 -21.67 -20.79
N LYS A 196 9.58 -20.74 -21.56
CA LYS A 196 11.04 -20.49 -21.57
C LYS A 196 11.49 -19.86 -20.25
N ALA A 197 10.79 -18.83 -19.77
CA ALA A 197 11.11 -18.16 -18.51
C ALA A 197 10.90 -19.12 -17.31
N LEU A 198 9.81 -19.90 -17.33
CA LEU A 198 9.55 -20.86 -16.28
C LEU A 198 10.63 -21.96 -16.23
N ALA A 199 11.09 -22.46 -17.38
CA ALA A 199 12.15 -23.48 -17.46
C ALA A 199 13.45 -22.99 -16.81
N VAL A 200 13.82 -21.71 -16.99
CA VAL A 200 15.00 -21.12 -16.32
C VAL A 200 14.86 -21.15 -14.80
N LEU A 201 13.70 -20.80 -14.27
CA LEU A 201 13.46 -20.84 -12.83
C LEU A 201 13.45 -22.26 -12.28
N GLN A 202 12.96 -23.22 -13.06
CA GLN A 202 12.87 -24.64 -12.68
C GLN A 202 14.22 -25.37 -12.72
N THR A 203 15.27 -24.84 -13.38
CA THR A 203 16.61 -25.37 -13.26
C THR A 203 17.13 -25.35 -11.83
N GLU A 204 16.82 -24.32 -11.10
CA GLU A 204 17.26 -24.16 -9.70
C GLU A 204 16.32 -24.87 -8.70
N ARG A 205 15.02 -24.79 -8.95
CA ARG A 205 13.98 -25.40 -8.09
C ARG A 205 12.84 -25.99 -8.93
N PRO A 206 12.94 -27.24 -9.34
CA PRO A 206 12.00 -27.87 -10.30
C PRO A 206 10.53 -27.83 -9.87
N GLN A 207 10.27 -27.88 -8.55
CA GLN A 207 8.90 -27.90 -8.01
C GLN A 207 8.38 -26.52 -7.62
N ALA A 208 9.18 -25.45 -7.74
CA ALA A 208 8.76 -24.12 -7.35
C ALA A 208 7.87 -23.49 -8.42
N SER A 209 6.73 -22.92 -8.00
CA SER A 209 5.88 -22.15 -8.89
C SER A 209 6.51 -20.79 -9.24
N ALA A 210 6.10 -20.19 -10.37
CA ALA A 210 6.53 -18.84 -10.74
C ALA A 210 6.15 -17.81 -9.64
N ALA A 211 4.99 -17.96 -9.02
CA ALA A 211 4.56 -17.09 -7.93
C ALA A 211 5.49 -17.20 -6.71
N SER A 212 5.94 -18.40 -6.35
CA SER A 212 6.85 -18.57 -5.22
C SER A 212 8.22 -17.91 -5.44
N TRP A 213 8.69 -17.83 -6.68
CA TRP A 213 9.89 -17.09 -7.03
C TRP A 213 9.69 -15.56 -6.87
N ALA A 214 8.55 -15.04 -7.32
CA ALA A 214 8.25 -13.63 -7.17
C ALA A 214 8.14 -13.20 -5.70
N PHE A 215 7.51 -14.02 -4.87
CA PHE A 215 7.46 -13.77 -3.41
C PHE A 215 8.80 -13.92 -2.69
N ARG A 216 9.73 -14.70 -3.23
CA ARG A 216 11.09 -14.81 -2.66
C ARG A 216 11.98 -13.64 -3.02
N TYR A 217 11.67 -12.96 -4.09
CA TYR A 217 12.43 -11.80 -4.56
C TYR A 217 12.22 -10.58 -3.66
N VAL A 218 11.00 -10.39 -3.20
CA VAL A 218 10.61 -9.28 -2.31
C VAL A 218 10.64 -9.70 -0.84
#